data_d3b09751109361818dbecda3053127f6
#
_entry.id   d3b09751109361818dbecda3053127f6
#
_cell.length_a   1.000
_cell.length_b   1.000
_cell.length_c   1.000
_cell.angle_alpha   90.00
_cell.angle_beta   90.00
_cell.angle_gamma   90.00
#
_symmetry.space_group_name_H-M   'P 1'
#
loop_
_entity.id
_entity.type
_entity.pdbx_description
1 polymer ?
#
loop_
_entity_poly.entity_id
_entity_poly.type
_entity_poly.pdbx_seq_one_letter_code
_entity_poly.pdbx_strand_id
1 'polypeptide(L)'
;MLSPTIVYDLDGTLADTAKDLVATLNWLLGREGLAPLLVESAGSLVGAGARALIERGFAASGRTLDPQAIDALFVDYLSYYNDHIADCTRLYPGVESALRSFARAGWRQAVCTNKTEGSARLLLEKLDVAGRFAFVCGQDTFGIGKPDPKPLLETIAASGGVAARAIMVGDSGTDIKTARAAGVPVIAVDFGYTDVPVDQLGPDRVISHFDQLAEACAGLIRA
;
A
#
# COMPACT_ATOMS: atom_id res chain seq x y z
N MET A 1 -3.22 -15.58 25.45
CA MET A 1 -2.25 -14.67 24.79
C MET A 1 -2.99 -13.89 23.71
N LEU A 2 -2.61 -12.62 23.47
CA LEU A 2 -3.18 -11.83 22.36
C LEU A 2 -2.75 -12.45 21.02
N SER A 3 -3.68 -12.54 20.05
CA SER A 3 -3.38 -13.03 18.71
C SER A 3 -2.31 -12.16 18.04
N PRO A 4 -1.34 -12.74 17.31
CA PRO A 4 -0.42 -11.95 16.51
C PRO A 4 -1.16 -11.20 15.40
N THR A 5 -0.59 -10.09 14.97
CA THR A 5 -1.18 -9.21 13.95
C THR A 5 -0.23 -9.06 12.78
N ILE A 6 -0.75 -9.16 11.58
CA ILE A 6 -0.02 -8.83 10.35
C ILE A 6 -0.71 -7.66 9.67
N VAL A 7 0.05 -6.62 9.35
CA VAL A 7 -0.45 -5.41 8.69
C VAL A 7 0.21 -5.32 7.33
N TYR A 8 -0.58 -5.19 6.29
CA TYR A 8 -0.12 -5.12 4.91
C TYR A 8 -0.26 -3.71 4.35
N ASP A 9 0.67 -3.28 3.53
CA ASP A 9 0.36 -2.26 2.52
C ASP A 9 -0.52 -2.87 1.44
N LEU A 10 -1.08 -2.05 0.57
CA LEU A 10 -2.02 -2.46 -0.47
C LEU A 10 -1.40 -2.41 -1.86
N ASP A 11 -1.09 -1.19 -2.34
CA ASP A 11 -0.57 -0.95 -3.68
C ASP A 11 0.89 -1.42 -3.78
N GLY A 12 1.21 -2.35 -4.68
CA GLY A 12 2.55 -2.94 -4.81
C GLY A 12 2.85 -4.07 -3.83
N THR A 13 2.00 -4.27 -2.82
CA THR A 13 2.17 -5.32 -1.81
C THR A 13 1.11 -6.42 -1.96
N LEU A 14 -0.17 -6.13 -1.67
CA LEU A 14 -1.26 -7.10 -1.85
C LEU A 14 -1.74 -7.15 -3.30
N ALA A 15 -1.74 -6.03 -4.01
CA ALA A 15 -2.29 -5.90 -5.35
C ALA A 15 -1.36 -5.14 -6.30
N ASP A 16 -1.28 -5.63 -7.54
CA ASP A 16 -0.65 -4.91 -8.65
C ASP A 16 -1.65 -3.89 -9.21
N THR A 17 -1.51 -2.65 -8.74
CA THR A 17 -2.42 -1.53 -9.05
C THR A 17 -1.83 -0.52 -10.02
N ALA A 18 -0.56 -0.65 -10.42
CA ALA A 18 0.16 0.36 -11.18
C ALA A 18 -0.55 0.75 -12.48
N LYS A 19 -1.12 -0.22 -13.19
CA LYS A 19 -1.79 0.02 -14.47
C LYS A 19 -2.99 0.96 -14.33
N ASP A 20 -3.86 0.72 -13.34
CA ASP A 20 -5.06 1.55 -13.13
C ASP A 20 -4.71 2.92 -12.55
N LEU A 21 -3.71 2.99 -11.65
CA LEU A 21 -3.21 4.25 -11.12
C LEU A 21 -2.61 5.14 -12.22
N VAL A 22 -1.77 4.56 -13.10
CA VAL A 22 -1.14 5.29 -14.20
C VAL A 22 -2.15 5.62 -15.29
N ALA A 23 -3.12 4.75 -15.59
CA ALA A 23 -4.19 5.05 -16.53
C ALA A 23 -5.01 6.26 -16.07
N THR A 24 -5.32 6.35 -14.77
CA THR A 24 -6.01 7.50 -14.17
C THR A 24 -5.16 8.78 -14.25
N LEU A 25 -3.86 8.70 -13.95
CA LEU A 25 -2.94 9.83 -14.13
C LEU A 25 -2.92 10.29 -15.58
N ASN A 26 -2.84 9.36 -16.54
CA ASN A 26 -2.81 9.66 -17.96
C ASN A 26 -4.14 10.28 -18.45
N TRP A 27 -5.28 9.88 -17.88
CA TRP A 27 -6.55 10.54 -18.13
C TRP A 27 -6.52 12.02 -17.69
N LEU A 28 -5.95 12.33 -16.50
CA LEU A 28 -5.75 13.72 -16.07
C LEU A 28 -4.80 14.49 -16.98
N LEU A 29 -3.64 13.90 -17.31
CA LEU A 29 -2.65 14.52 -18.19
C LEU A 29 -3.27 14.86 -19.56
N GLY A 30 -4.07 13.94 -20.13
CA GLY A 30 -4.77 14.13 -21.40
C GLY A 30 -5.78 15.29 -21.35
N ARG A 31 -6.52 15.47 -20.26
CA ARG A 31 -7.43 16.62 -20.06
C ARG A 31 -6.69 17.96 -20.06
N GLU A 32 -5.43 17.93 -19.58
CA GLU A 32 -4.56 19.10 -19.52
C GLU A 32 -3.69 19.29 -20.77
N GLY A 33 -3.92 18.47 -21.82
CA GLY A 33 -3.18 18.53 -23.09
C GLY A 33 -1.73 18.03 -23.01
N LEU A 34 -1.40 17.24 -21.98
CA LEU A 34 -0.07 16.65 -21.77
C LEU A 34 -0.01 15.24 -22.32
N ALA A 35 1.21 14.81 -22.72
CA ALA A 35 1.45 13.47 -23.22
C ALA A 35 1.33 12.42 -22.09
N PRO A 36 0.83 11.20 -22.38
CA PRO A 36 0.73 10.12 -21.42
C PRO A 36 2.13 9.62 -21.01
N LEU A 37 2.24 9.14 -19.77
CA LEU A 37 3.42 8.45 -19.25
C LEU A 37 3.28 6.93 -19.46
N LEU A 38 4.41 6.26 -19.70
CA LEU A 38 4.45 4.81 -19.76
C LEU A 38 4.35 4.21 -18.35
N VAL A 39 3.65 3.09 -18.20
CA VAL A 39 3.48 2.41 -16.89
C VAL A 39 4.84 2.05 -16.30
N GLU A 40 5.76 1.56 -17.13
CA GLU A 40 7.11 1.14 -16.72
C GLU A 40 7.95 2.30 -16.15
N SER A 41 7.74 3.52 -16.66
CA SER A 41 8.44 4.72 -16.17
C SER A 41 7.71 5.39 -15.01
N ALA A 42 6.43 5.08 -14.81
CA ALA A 42 5.61 5.68 -13.78
C ALA A 42 5.45 4.80 -12.52
N GLY A 43 5.92 3.54 -12.55
CA GLY A 43 5.87 2.63 -11.40
C GLY A 43 6.54 3.22 -10.16
N SER A 44 7.68 3.89 -10.33
CA SER A 44 8.38 4.59 -9.25
C SER A 44 7.64 5.83 -8.70
N LEU A 45 6.60 6.30 -9.39
CA LEU A 45 5.77 7.40 -8.91
C LEU A 45 4.69 6.93 -7.92
N VAL A 46 4.38 5.63 -7.92
CA VAL A 46 3.38 5.00 -7.06
C VAL A 46 3.93 4.79 -5.63
N GLY A 47 3.06 4.60 -4.64
CA GLY A 47 3.42 4.25 -3.25
C GLY A 47 3.40 5.41 -2.26
N ALA A 48 3.51 6.66 -2.74
CA ALA A 48 3.42 7.85 -1.88
C ALA A 48 2.01 8.47 -1.79
N GLY A 49 1.00 7.79 -2.37
CA GLY A 49 -0.38 8.26 -2.44
C GLY A 49 -0.69 9.09 -3.68
N ALA A 50 -1.99 9.29 -3.96
CA ALA A 50 -2.46 9.89 -5.21
C ALA A 50 -2.01 11.34 -5.41
N ARG A 51 -1.91 12.16 -4.35
CA ARG A 51 -1.42 13.54 -4.45
C ARG A 51 0.02 13.59 -4.96
N ALA A 52 0.89 12.76 -4.40
CA ALA A 52 2.29 12.67 -4.82
C ALA A 52 2.40 12.10 -6.25
N LEU A 53 1.53 11.17 -6.62
CA LEU A 53 1.47 10.63 -7.98
C LEU A 53 1.10 11.72 -9.00
N ILE A 54 0.08 12.55 -8.71
CA ILE A 54 -0.31 13.69 -9.55
C ILE A 54 0.85 14.68 -9.67
N GLU A 55 1.39 15.14 -8.55
CA GLU A 55 2.51 16.11 -8.53
C GLU A 55 3.70 15.62 -9.36
N ARG A 56 4.17 14.40 -9.11
CA ARG A 56 5.32 13.82 -9.81
C ARG A 56 5.03 13.56 -11.29
N GLY A 57 3.81 13.09 -11.62
CA GLY A 57 3.40 12.82 -13.00
C GLY A 57 3.34 14.10 -13.84
N PHE A 58 2.80 15.18 -13.30
CA PHE A 58 2.80 16.49 -13.97
C PHE A 58 4.22 17.05 -14.09
N ALA A 59 5.04 16.93 -13.05
CA ALA A 59 6.45 17.34 -13.10
C ALA A 59 7.24 16.57 -14.17
N ALA A 60 7.04 15.26 -14.29
CA ALA A 60 7.64 14.44 -15.33
C ALA A 60 7.19 14.84 -16.75
N SER A 61 5.99 15.42 -16.87
CA SER A 61 5.46 16.00 -18.13
C SER A 61 5.86 17.46 -18.34
N GLY A 62 6.79 17.99 -17.53
CA GLY A 62 7.33 19.36 -17.65
C GLY A 62 6.44 20.45 -17.04
N ARG A 63 5.43 20.09 -16.23
CA ARG A 63 4.51 21.07 -15.61
C ARG A 63 4.55 20.96 -14.08
N THR A 64 4.95 22.02 -13.41
CA THR A 64 4.85 22.14 -11.95
C THR A 64 3.46 22.64 -11.56
N LEU A 65 2.84 22.00 -10.59
CA LEU A 65 1.56 22.37 -10.03
C LEU A 65 1.73 23.09 -8.70
N ASP A 66 0.88 24.06 -8.42
CA ASP A 66 0.72 24.61 -7.07
C ASP A 66 -0.19 23.73 -6.21
N PRO A 67 -0.19 23.88 -4.88
CA PRO A 67 -1.01 23.05 -3.99
C PRO A 67 -2.51 23.09 -4.29
N GLN A 68 -3.06 24.24 -4.72
CA GLN A 68 -4.47 24.38 -5.02
C GLN A 68 -4.86 23.61 -6.29
N ALA A 69 -3.98 23.63 -7.31
CA ALA A 69 -4.16 22.84 -8.52
C ALA A 69 -4.09 21.33 -8.22
N ILE A 70 -3.17 20.89 -7.35
CA ILE A 70 -3.09 19.49 -6.91
C ILE A 70 -4.39 19.09 -6.19
N ASP A 71 -4.93 19.93 -5.32
CA ASP A 71 -6.18 19.66 -4.60
C ASP A 71 -7.37 19.49 -5.54
N ALA A 72 -7.50 20.35 -6.55
CA ALA A 72 -8.56 20.26 -7.55
C ALA A 72 -8.44 18.98 -8.40
N LEU A 73 -7.24 18.69 -8.90
CA LEU A 73 -6.97 17.49 -9.70
C LEU A 73 -7.13 16.20 -8.89
N PHE A 74 -6.86 16.24 -7.57
CA PHE A 74 -7.03 15.09 -6.70
C PHE A 74 -8.49 14.64 -6.58
N VAL A 75 -9.43 15.58 -6.55
CA VAL A 75 -10.87 15.26 -6.53
C VAL A 75 -11.26 14.53 -7.82
N ASP A 76 -10.87 15.07 -8.97
CA ASP A 76 -11.14 14.48 -10.27
C ASP A 76 -10.45 13.11 -10.42
N TYR A 77 -9.19 13.00 -9.96
CA TYR A 77 -8.43 11.76 -9.93
C TYR A 77 -9.18 10.68 -9.16
N LEU A 78 -9.60 10.97 -7.91
CA LEU A 78 -10.28 9.98 -7.07
C LEU A 78 -11.60 9.54 -7.67
N SER A 79 -12.38 10.47 -8.25
CA SER A 79 -13.64 10.14 -8.91
C SER A 79 -13.41 9.15 -10.05
N TYR A 80 -12.53 9.48 -10.99
CA TYR A 80 -12.23 8.61 -12.12
C TYR A 80 -11.60 7.27 -11.68
N TYR A 81 -10.63 7.33 -10.75
CA TYR A 81 -9.97 6.14 -10.25
C TYR A 81 -10.96 5.15 -9.60
N ASN A 82 -11.89 5.63 -8.77
CA ASN A 82 -12.85 4.76 -8.10
C ASN A 82 -13.78 4.06 -9.08
N ASP A 83 -14.13 4.69 -10.21
CA ASP A 83 -14.93 4.07 -11.26
C ASP A 83 -14.13 2.98 -12.01
N HIS A 84 -12.80 3.06 -12.05
CA HIS A 84 -11.87 2.19 -12.79
C HIS A 84 -10.89 1.42 -11.90
N ILE A 85 -11.20 1.30 -10.59
CA ILE A 85 -10.25 0.89 -9.54
C ILE A 85 -9.70 -0.53 -9.68
N ALA A 86 -10.37 -1.39 -10.45
CA ALA A 86 -10.00 -2.80 -10.63
C ALA A 86 -10.16 -3.27 -12.09
N ASP A 87 -10.00 -2.39 -13.06
CA ASP A 87 -10.06 -2.76 -14.48
C ASP A 87 -8.90 -3.70 -14.83
N CYS A 88 -7.69 -3.36 -14.44
CA CYS A 88 -6.47 -4.15 -14.63
C CYS A 88 -5.90 -4.74 -13.33
N THR A 89 -6.24 -4.17 -12.19
CA THR A 89 -5.70 -4.57 -10.88
C THR A 89 -6.03 -6.01 -10.53
N ARG A 90 -5.04 -6.74 -10.03
CA ARG A 90 -5.17 -8.12 -9.53
C ARG A 90 -4.34 -8.29 -8.27
N LEU A 91 -4.74 -9.23 -7.40
CA LEU A 91 -3.89 -9.66 -6.29
C LEU A 91 -2.61 -10.29 -6.81
N TYR A 92 -1.51 -10.05 -6.12
CA TYR A 92 -0.26 -10.77 -6.42
C TYR A 92 -0.40 -12.27 -6.17
N PRO A 93 0.36 -13.12 -6.89
CA PRO A 93 0.34 -14.56 -6.70
C PRO A 93 0.59 -14.96 -5.25
N GLY A 94 -0.21 -15.89 -4.72
CA GLY A 94 -0.08 -16.40 -3.36
C GLY A 94 -0.81 -15.58 -2.28
N VAL A 95 -1.22 -14.33 -2.54
CA VAL A 95 -1.88 -13.45 -1.54
C VAL A 95 -3.11 -14.11 -0.93
N GLU A 96 -4.06 -14.58 -1.74
CA GLU A 96 -5.27 -15.21 -1.21
C GLU A 96 -4.98 -16.44 -0.33
N SER A 97 -4.00 -17.25 -0.74
CA SER A 97 -3.58 -18.43 0.02
C SER A 97 -2.97 -18.02 1.35
N ALA A 98 -2.09 -17.01 1.35
CA ALA A 98 -1.49 -16.46 2.57
C ALA A 98 -2.57 -15.91 3.52
N LEU A 99 -3.48 -15.05 3.02
CA LEU A 99 -4.57 -14.48 3.83
C LEU A 99 -5.41 -15.59 4.50
N ARG A 100 -5.77 -16.66 3.77
CA ARG A 100 -6.49 -17.81 4.32
C ARG A 100 -5.68 -18.56 5.36
N SER A 101 -4.38 -18.74 5.13
CA SER A 101 -3.47 -19.46 6.04
C SER A 101 -3.32 -18.72 7.37
N PHE A 102 -3.06 -17.40 7.34
CA PHE A 102 -2.93 -16.56 8.53
C PHE A 102 -4.25 -16.52 9.33
N ALA A 103 -5.40 -16.43 8.65
CA ALA A 103 -6.70 -16.48 9.32
C ALA A 103 -6.91 -17.82 10.06
N ARG A 104 -6.58 -18.97 9.42
CA ARG A 104 -6.66 -20.31 10.06
C ARG A 104 -5.68 -20.45 11.23
N ALA A 105 -4.54 -19.78 11.17
CA ALA A 105 -3.55 -19.75 12.26
C ALA A 105 -3.92 -18.78 13.39
N GLY A 106 -5.09 -18.11 13.30
CA GLY A 106 -5.59 -17.19 14.32
C GLY A 106 -4.91 -15.83 14.35
N TRP A 107 -4.22 -15.43 13.27
CA TRP A 107 -3.64 -14.11 13.14
C TRP A 107 -4.71 -13.08 12.79
N ARG A 108 -4.60 -11.90 13.38
CA ARG A 108 -5.35 -10.71 12.96
C ARG A 108 -4.68 -10.15 11.73
N GLN A 109 -5.46 -9.70 10.76
CA GLN A 109 -4.98 -9.13 9.51
C GLN A 109 -5.57 -7.74 9.33
N ALA A 110 -4.76 -6.79 8.91
CA ALA A 110 -5.17 -5.42 8.67
C ALA A 110 -4.42 -4.81 7.48
N VAL A 111 -4.93 -3.70 6.97
CA VAL A 111 -4.29 -2.91 5.91
C VAL A 111 -3.93 -1.53 6.45
N CYS A 112 -2.71 -1.05 6.12
CA CYS A 112 -2.24 0.30 6.39
C CYS A 112 -1.58 0.86 5.13
N THR A 113 -2.27 1.76 4.43
CA THR A 113 -1.87 2.24 3.11
C THR A 113 -1.92 3.77 2.99
N ASN A 114 -1.14 4.34 2.05
CA ASN A 114 -1.24 5.75 1.66
C ASN A 114 -2.34 6.03 0.61
N LYS A 115 -3.10 5.00 0.22
CA LYS A 115 -4.38 5.19 -0.48
C LYS A 115 -5.41 5.78 0.49
N THR A 116 -6.43 6.51 -0.01
CA THR A 116 -7.56 6.93 0.85
C THR A 116 -8.32 5.71 1.37
N GLU A 117 -8.86 5.78 2.59
CA GLU A 117 -9.61 4.65 3.18
C GLU A 117 -10.76 4.19 2.29
N GLY A 118 -11.52 5.14 1.73
CA GLY A 118 -12.64 4.83 0.84
C GLY A 118 -12.21 4.03 -0.38
N SER A 119 -11.15 4.47 -1.08
CA SER A 119 -10.60 3.74 -2.24
C SER A 119 -9.97 2.40 -1.85
N ALA A 120 -9.31 2.32 -0.68
CA ALA A 120 -8.74 1.06 -0.21
C ALA A 120 -9.82 0.01 0.05
N ARG A 121 -10.90 0.38 0.74
CA ARG A 121 -12.05 -0.50 0.98
C ARG A 121 -12.72 -0.94 -0.31
N LEU A 122 -12.98 0.00 -1.22
CA LEU A 122 -13.59 -0.28 -2.52
C LEU A 122 -12.74 -1.28 -3.32
N LEU A 123 -11.41 -1.09 -3.35
CA LEU A 123 -10.52 -2.03 -4.05
C LEU A 123 -10.57 -3.42 -3.42
N LEU A 124 -10.48 -3.52 -2.10
CA LEU A 124 -10.53 -4.81 -1.40
C LEU A 124 -11.88 -5.53 -1.61
N GLU A 125 -12.98 -4.80 -1.72
CA GLU A 125 -14.30 -5.35 -2.09
C GLU A 125 -14.31 -5.88 -3.52
N LYS A 126 -13.79 -5.11 -4.49
CA LYS A 126 -13.68 -5.52 -5.90
C LYS A 126 -12.79 -6.75 -6.10
N LEU A 127 -11.79 -6.94 -5.23
CA LEU A 127 -10.90 -8.09 -5.22
C LEU A 127 -11.43 -9.28 -4.37
N ASP A 128 -12.61 -9.17 -3.77
CA ASP A 128 -13.27 -10.18 -2.93
C ASP A 128 -12.44 -10.64 -1.71
N VAL A 129 -11.69 -9.70 -1.13
CA VAL A 129 -10.85 -9.98 0.06
C VAL A 129 -11.14 -9.07 1.26
N ALA A 130 -12.07 -8.10 1.14
CA ALA A 130 -12.36 -7.13 2.21
C ALA A 130 -12.66 -7.79 3.56
N GLY A 131 -13.44 -8.88 3.58
CA GLY A 131 -13.80 -9.63 4.78
C GLY A 131 -12.63 -10.35 5.49
N ARG A 132 -11.41 -10.30 4.93
CA ARG A 132 -10.21 -10.88 5.54
C ARG A 132 -9.55 -9.96 6.55
N PHE A 133 -9.86 -8.67 6.52
CA PHE A 133 -9.17 -7.66 7.30
C PHE A 133 -10.04 -7.17 8.46
N ALA A 134 -9.48 -7.20 9.66
CA ALA A 134 -10.12 -6.68 10.87
C ALA A 134 -10.19 -5.15 10.85
N PHE A 135 -9.25 -4.48 10.17
CA PHE A 135 -9.22 -3.03 10.02
C PHE A 135 -8.52 -2.63 8.70
N VAL A 136 -8.96 -1.53 8.12
CA VAL A 136 -8.36 -0.90 6.94
C VAL A 136 -8.12 0.57 7.25
N CYS A 137 -6.85 0.97 7.23
CA CYS A 137 -6.38 2.33 7.42
C CYS A 137 -5.89 2.91 6.10
N GLY A 138 -6.50 4.00 5.65
CA GLY A 138 -5.99 4.87 4.60
C GLY A 138 -5.21 6.06 5.17
N GLN A 139 -4.61 6.87 4.30
CA GLN A 139 -3.86 8.06 4.70
C GLN A 139 -4.72 9.11 5.43
N ASP A 140 -6.02 9.09 5.23
CA ASP A 140 -7.02 10.01 5.76
C ASP A 140 -7.68 9.51 7.04
N THR A 141 -7.54 8.23 7.41
CA THR A 141 -8.19 7.61 8.57
C THR A 141 -7.79 8.30 9.89
N PHE A 142 -6.51 8.58 10.08
CA PHE A 142 -5.98 9.22 11.30
C PHE A 142 -5.37 10.60 11.03
N GLY A 143 -5.63 11.19 9.85
CA GLY A 143 -5.17 12.51 9.45
C GLY A 143 -3.68 12.61 9.14
N ILE A 144 -2.96 11.49 9.11
CA ILE A 144 -1.54 11.40 8.75
C ILE A 144 -1.26 10.04 8.09
N GLY A 145 -0.43 10.03 7.05
CA GLY A 145 -0.03 8.82 6.32
C GLY A 145 1.36 8.31 6.68
N LYS A 146 1.72 7.17 6.11
CA LYS A 146 3.09 6.66 6.14
C LYS A 146 4.03 7.68 5.46
N PRO A 147 5.25 7.93 5.95
CA PRO A 147 6.05 7.09 6.88
C PRO A 147 5.89 7.41 8.37
N ASP A 148 4.90 8.21 8.80
CA ASP A 148 4.65 8.39 10.23
C ASP A 148 4.27 7.05 10.88
N PRO A 149 4.75 6.72 12.10
CA PRO A 149 4.41 5.46 12.77
C PRO A 149 2.96 5.38 13.25
N LYS A 150 2.28 6.51 13.44
CA LYS A 150 0.93 6.59 14.03
C LYS A 150 -0.09 5.73 13.27
N PRO A 151 -0.23 5.81 11.92
CA PRO A 151 -1.23 5.00 11.22
C PRO A 151 -1.00 3.49 11.40
N LEU A 152 0.25 3.03 11.47
CA LEU A 152 0.54 1.62 11.72
C LEU A 152 0.17 1.20 13.15
N LEU A 153 0.57 1.98 14.16
CA LEU A 153 0.27 1.69 15.57
C LEU A 153 -1.23 1.69 15.86
N GLU A 154 -1.96 2.68 15.34
CA GLU A 154 -3.42 2.77 15.46
C GLU A 154 -4.13 1.65 14.69
N THR A 155 -3.63 1.24 13.53
CA THR A 155 -4.15 0.08 12.77
C THR A 155 -4.02 -1.21 13.57
N ILE A 156 -2.87 -1.43 14.20
CA ILE A 156 -2.64 -2.60 15.07
C ILE A 156 -3.61 -2.57 16.25
N ALA A 157 -3.75 -1.44 16.92
CA ALA A 157 -4.66 -1.28 18.06
C ALA A 157 -6.12 -1.46 17.67
N ALA A 158 -6.58 -0.83 16.58
CA ALA A 158 -7.95 -0.96 16.05
C ALA A 158 -8.29 -2.39 15.63
N SER A 159 -7.28 -3.16 15.19
CA SER A 159 -7.42 -4.59 14.91
C SER A 159 -7.49 -5.45 16.19
N GLY A 160 -7.34 -4.86 17.39
CA GLY A 160 -7.26 -5.55 18.68
C GLY A 160 -5.92 -6.24 18.93
N GLY A 161 -4.86 -5.84 18.22
CA GLY A 161 -3.49 -6.31 18.38
C GLY A 161 -2.65 -5.42 19.29
N VAL A 162 -1.37 -5.77 19.42
CA VAL A 162 -0.34 -4.99 20.13
C VAL A 162 0.94 -4.95 19.28
N ALA A 163 1.66 -3.83 19.27
CA ALA A 163 2.84 -3.64 18.43
C ALA A 163 3.93 -4.71 18.67
N ALA A 164 4.13 -5.15 19.92
CA ALA A 164 5.10 -6.18 20.29
C ALA A 164 4.82 -7.57 19.64
N ARG A 165 3.62 -7.78 19.09
CA ARG A 165 3.20 -9.01 18.42
C ARG A 165 2.65 -8.70 17.01
N ALA A 166 3.17 -7.66 16.37
CA ALA A 166 2.78 -7.27 15.03
C ALA A 166 3.95 -7.37 14.05
N ILE A 167 3.63 -7.54 12.76
CA ILE A 167 4.56 -7.50 11.64
C ILE A 167 3.95 -6.61 10.57
N MET A 168 4.76 -5.74 9.96
CA MET A 168 4.41 -4.99 8.75
C MET A 168 4.89 -5.75 7.52
N VAL A 169 4.07 -5.77 6.45
CA VAL A 169 4.46 -6.26 5.12
C VAL A 169 4.25 -5.11 4.15
N GLY A 170 5.28 -4.76 3.38
CA GLY A 170 5.24 -3.65 2.42
C GLY A 170 6.29 -3.82 1.32
N ASP A 171 6.27 -2.95 0.32
CA ASP A 171 7.16 -3.02 -0.84
C ASP A 171 8.12 -1.83 -0.95
N SER A 172 8.00 -0.84 -0.08
CA SER A 172 8.66 0.44 -0.28
C SER A 172 9.47 0.93 0.94
N GLY A 173 10.34 1.90 0.70
CA GLY A 173 11.03 2.63 1.76
C GLY A 173 10.09 3.35 2.73
N THR A 174 8.88 3.69 2.28
CA THR A 174 7.83 4.28 3.12
C THR A 174 7.37 3.29 4.19
N ASP A 175 7.13 2.03 3.83
CA ASP A 175 6.71 0.97 4.74
C ASP A 175 7.80 0.62 5.76
N ILE A 176 9.03 0.48 5.26
CA ILE A 176 10.18 0.16 6.09
C ILE A 176 10.41 1.27 7.14
N LYS A 177 10.35 2.54 6.73
CA LYS A 177 10.49 3.69 7.64
C LYS A 177 9.36 3.73 8.67
N THR A 178 8.11 3.49 8.25
CA THR A 178 6.95 3.42 9.14
C THR A 178 7.13 2.35 10.21
N ALA A 179 7.47 1.12 9.79
CA ALA A 179 7.65 -0.01 10.69
C ALA A 179 8.81 0.22 11.66
N ARG A 180 9.94 0.72 11.17
CA ARG A 180 11.10 1.08 12.02
C ARG A 180 10.76 2.13 13.06
N ALA A 181 10.05 3.20 12.67
CA ALA A 181 9.63 4.25 13.59
C ALA A 181 8.61 3.74 14.63
N ALA A 182 7.78 2.75 14.25
CA ALA A 182 6.82 2.09 15.15
C ALA A 182 7.45 1.00 16.05
N GLY A 183 8.72 0.62 15.83
CA GLY A 183 9.34 -0.51 16.52
C GLY A 183 8.74 -1.87 16.16
N VAL A 184 8.16 -1.99 14.96
CA VAL A 184 7.51 -3.19 14.45
C VAL A 184 8.42 -3.84 13.40
N PRO A 185 8.66 -5.17 13.43
CA PRO A 185 9.39 -5.87 12.38
C PRO A 185 8.72 -5.69 11.01
N VAL A 186 9.54 -5.62 9.95
CA VAL A 186 9.07 -5.43 8.58
C VAL A 186 9.60 -6.50 7.63
N ILE A 187 8.67 -7.09 6.87
CA ILE A 187 8.98 -7.98 5.75
C ILE A 187 8.71 -7.18 4.47
N ALA A 188 9.72 -7.06 3.60
CA ALA A 188 9.56 -6.43 2.31
C ALA A 188 9.28 -7.46 1.23
N VAL A 189 8.43 -7.09 0.25
CA VAL A 189 8.28 -7.82 -1.01
C VAL A 189 9.14 -7.13 -2.07
N ASP A 190 9.81 -7.91 -2.95
CA ASP A 190 10.73 -7.37 -3.96
C ASP A 190 10.11 -7.16 -5.34
N PHE A 191 8.83 -7.49 -5.49
CA PHE A 191 8.07 -7.37 -6.74
C PHE A 191 7.18 -6.11 -6.80
N GLY A 192 7.22 -5.24 -5.80
CA GLY A 192 6.39 -4.02 -5.72
C GLY A 192 7.00 -2.80 -6.41
N TYR A 193 6.59 -1.61 -5.98
CA TYR A 193 6.92 -0.34 -6.62
C TYR A 193 7.98 0.43 -5.83
N THR A 194 9.24 0.23 -6.16
CA THR A 194 10.36 0.90 -5.48
C THR A 194 11.44 1.34 -6.48
N ASP A 195 12.03 2.49 -6.20
CA ASP A 195 13.16 3.02 -6.99
C ASP A 195 14.49 2.36 -6.61
N VAL A 196 14.55 1.81 -5.39
CA VAL A 196 15.75 1.19 -4.82
C VAL A 196 15.39 -0.24 -4.42
N PRO A 197 16.19 -1.25 -4.77
CA PRO A 197 15.98 -2.62 -4.31
C PRO A 197 15.72 -2.68 -2.81
N VAL A 198 14.62 -3.33 -2.39
CA VAL A 198 14.16 -3.27 -1.00
C VAL A 198 15.15 -3.87 0.00
N ASP A 199 15.99 -4.80 -0.42
CA ASP A 199 17.07 -5.37 0.38
C ASP A 199 18.09 -4.32 0.84
N GLN A 200 18.31 -3.27 0.03
CA GLN A 200 19.19 -2.14 0.36
C GLN A 200 18.57 -1.18 1.37
N LEU A 201 17.26 -1.27 1.60
CA LEU A 201 16.53 -0.42 2.54
C LEU A 201 16.52 -0.99 3.97
N GLY A 202 17.09 -2.18 4.17
CA GLY A 202 17.29 -2.82 5.46
C GLY A 202 16.00 -3.32 6.13
N PRO A 203 15.09 -4.03 5.43
CA PRO A 203 13.99 -4.74 6.09
C PRO A 203 14.52 -5.90 6.96
N ASP A 204 13.69 -6.45 7.84
CA ASP A 204 14.07 -7.62 8.63
C ASP A 204 14.12 -8.90 7.80
N ARG A 205 13.29 -8.98 6.76
CA ARG A 205 13.25 -10.08 5.77
C ARG A 205 12.81 -9.52 4.42
N VAL A 206 13.17 -10.23 3.34
CA VAL A 206 12.66 -10.01 1.98
C VAL A 206 12.04 -11.29 1.48
N ILE A 207 10.90 -11.19 0.79
CA ILE A 207 10.25 -12.30 0.10
C ILE A 207 9.98 -11.92 -1.35
N SER A 208 10.10 -12.92 -2.25
CA SER A 208 9.80 -12.78 -3.68
C SER A 208 8.46 -13.44 -4.07
N HIS A 209 7.78 -14.06 -3.11
CA HIS A 209 6.46 -14.67 -3.30
C HIS A 209 5.74 -14.80 -1.95
N PHE A 210 4.41 -14.66 -1.95
CA PHE A 210 3.61 -14.74 -0.72
C PHE A 210 3.63 -16.12 -0.03
N ASP A 211 3.96 -17.19 -0.75
CA ASP A 211 4.13 -18.52 -0.13
C ASP A 211 5.29 -18.57 0.88
N GLN A 212 6.25 -17.65 0.79
CA GLN A 212 7.38 -17.52 1.72
C GLN A 212 7.00 -16.76 3.00
N LEU A 213 5.83 -16.09 3.04
CA LEU A 213 5.49 -15.16 4.11
C LEU A 213 5.40 -15.84 5.48
N ALA A 214 4.84 -17.05 5.56
CA ALA A 214 4.69 -17.77 6.83
C ALA A 214 6.06 -18.12 7.45
N GLU A 215 7.00 -18.56 6.63
CA GLU A 215 8.38 -18.82 7.04
C GLU A 215 9.10 -17.52 7.43
N ALA A 216 8.92 -16.46 6.64
CA ALA A 216 9.53 -15.16 6.92
C ALA A 216 9.06 -14.54 8.24
N CYS A 217 7.84 -14.83 8.69
CA CYS A 217 7.31 -14.39 9.99
C CYS A 217 7.96 -15.12 11.18
N ALA A 218 8.56 -16.29 10.95
CA ALA A 218 9.11 -17.10 12.05
C ALA A 218 10.26 -16.38 12.78
N GLY A 219 10.13 -16.29 14.10
CA GLY A 219 11.15 -15.66 14.97
C GLY A 219 11.15 -14.13 14.98
N LEU A 220 10.30 -13.44 14.18
CA LEU A 220 10.20 -11.98 14.18
C LEU A 220 9.38 -11.45 15.37
N ILE A 221 8.39 -12.19 15.83
CA ILE A 221 7.61 -11.84 17.02
C ILE A 221 7.89 -12.85 18.15
N ARG A 222 7.99 -12.34 19.36
CA ARG A 222 8.20 -13.19 20.54
C ARG A 222 6.90 -13.98 20.87
N ALA A 223 7.10 -15.21 21.30
CA ALA A 223 6.02 -16.07 21.76
C ALA A 223 5.23 -15.47 22.94
#